data_3622616e48a643476f02944cd213bbcb
#
_entry.id   3622616e48a643476f02944cd213bbcb
#
_cell.length_a   1.000
_cell.length_b   1.000
_cell.length_c   1.000
_cell.angle_alpha   90.00
_cell.angle_beta   90.00
_cell.angle_gamma   90.00
#
_symmetry.space_group_name_H-M   'P 1'
#
loop_
_entity.id
_entity.type
_entity.pdbx_description
1 polymer ?
#
loop_
_entity_poly.entity_id
_entity_poly.type
_entity_poly.pdbx_seq_one_letter_code
_entity_poly.pdbx_strand_id
1 'polypeptide(L)'
;VPALFGGFPIDKQIQTLRQKSHIVTGTPGRIMDHLGRESLNLEKVRWLVIDEADLMLDMGFIDEVKKILSMVPTDCRISLFSATLKPEIQELVDEFIPDMTIVMQSATNEQVAAITEKLYFTDQENKYDTFLEILINENPQSCMIFCGTREMTNVLFQKLRRRRIFCGMLHG
;
A
#
# COMPACT_ATOMS: atom_id res chain seq x y z
N VAL A 1 11.87 14.19 5.09
CA VAL A 1 11.40 13.44 3.90
C VAL A 1 10.01 13.96 3.57
N PRO A 2 9.79 14.67 2.43
CA PRO A 2 8.46 15.00 1.95
C PRO A 2 7.68 13.76 1.56
N ALA A 3 6.39 13.74 1.94
CA ALA A 3 5.44 12.72 1.53
C ALA A 3 4.38 13.36 0.62
N LEU A 4 4.30 12.86 -0.62
CA LEU A 4 3.45 13.39 -1.69
C LEU A 4 2.30 12.42 -1.96
N PHE A 5 1.10 12.73 -1.46
CA PHE A 5 -0.06 11.85 -1.58
C PHE A 5 -1.36 12.64 -1.77
N GLY A 6 -2.37 11.97 -2.29
CA GLY A 6 -3.71 12.54 -2.48
C GLY A 6 -4.40 12.91 -1.16
N GLY A 7 -5.43 13.76 -1.22
CA GLY A 7 -6.18 14.16 -0.02
C GLY A 7 -5.50 15.20 0.87
N PHE A 8 -4.23 15.52 0.66
CA PHE A 8 -3.51 16.56 1.40
C PHE A 8 -3.28 17.80 0.50
N PRO A 9 -3.36 19.05 1.05
CA PRO A 9 -3.19 20.28 0.28
C PRO A 9 -1.85 20.35 -0.45
N ILE A 10 -1.89 20.55 -1.77
CA ILE A 10 -0.70 20.52 -2.62
C ILE A 10 0.28 21.65 -2.28
N ASP A 11 -0.23 22.83 -1.91
CA ASP A 11 0.61 23.99 -1.58
C ASP A 11 1.53 23.72 -0.38
N LYS A 12 1.06 22.95 0.60
CA LYS A 12 1.89 22.52 1.74
C LYS A 12 2.98 21.54 1.31
N GLN A 13 2.68 20.65 0.36
CA GLN A 13 3.67 19.73 -0.19
C GLN A 13 4.73 20.51 -0.99
N ILE A 14 4.33 21.50 -1.82
CA ILE A 14 5.24 22.37 -2.54
C ILE A 14 6.19 23.11 -1.58
N GLN A 15 5.66 23.66 -0.48
CA GLN A 15 6.49 24.32 0.53
C GLN A 15 7.52 23.39 1.15
N THR A 16 7.14 22.13 1.40
CA THR A 16 8.04 21.12 1.94
C THR A 16 9.13 20.72 0.94
N LEU A 17 8.79 20.58 -0.34
CA LEU A 17 9.76 20.29 -1.41
C LEU A 17 10.83 21.38 -1.58
N ARG A 18 10.47 22.66 -1.36
CA ARG A 18 11.42 23.79 -1.41
C ARG A 18 12.55 23.70 -0.38
N GLN A 19 12.42 22.88 0.66
CA GLN A 19 13.43 22.69 1.71
C GLN A 19 14.59 21.76 1.30
N LYS A 20 14.77 21.48 0.01
CA LYS A 20 15.88 20.66 -0.54
C LYS A 20 16.01 19.29 0.14
N SER A 21 15.04 18.45 -0.08
CA SER A 21 15.02 17.09 0.47
C SER A 21 15.83 16.12 -0.38
N HIS A 22 16.58 15.22 0.26
CA HIS A 22 17.35 14.17 -0.42
C HIS A 22 16.50 12.97 -0.80
N ILE A 23 15.41 12.73 -0.08
CA ILE A 23 14.47 11.62 -0.29
C ILE A 23 13.08 12.22 -0.37
N VAL A 24 12.31 11.79 -1.36
CA VAL A 24 10.90 12.12 -1.55
C VAL A 24 10.14 10.82 -1.67
N THR A 25 9.02 10.69 -0.98
CA THR A 25 8.11 9.56 -1.12
C THR A 25 6.77 10.05 -1.64
N GLY A 26 6.05 9.24 -2.41
CA GLY A 26 4.74 9.65 -2.89
C GLY A 26 4.01 8.59 -3.70
N THR A 27 2.71 8.83 -3.88
CA THR A 27 1.89 8.03 -4.78
C THR A 27 2.07 8.49 -6.22
N PRO A 28 2.02 7.58 -7.24
CA PRO A 28 2.31 7.92 -8.63
C PRO A 28 1.54 9.13 -9.15
N GLY A 29 0.23 9.16 -8.99
CA GLY A 29 -0.60 10.26 -9.47
C GLY A 29 -0.25 11.62 -8.85
N ARG A 30 0.12 11.67 -7.55
CA ARG A 30 0.52 12.93 -6.90
C ARG A 30 1.93 13.36 -7.34
N ILE A 31 2.85 12.43 -7.57
CA ILE A 31 4.15 12.72 -8.16
C ILE A 31 3.96 13.34 -9.55
N MET A 32 3.09 12.76 -10.39
CA MET A 32 2.76 13.31 -11.71
C MET A 32 2.17 14.72 -11.63
N ASP A 33 1.29 15.02 -10.66
CA ASP A 33 0.74 16.36 -10.43
C ASP A 33 1.85 17.37 -10.08
N HIS A 34 2.82 16.99 -9.23
CA HIS A 34 3.96 17.84 -8.91
C HIS A 34 4.92 18.03 -10.10
N LEU A 35 5.14 17.02 -10.93
CA LEU A 35 5.94 17.12 -12.16
C LEU A 35 5.27 18.05 -13.17
N GLY A 36 3.95 17.91 -13.39
CA GLY A 36 3.20 18.79 -14.27
C GLY A 36 3.14 20.26 -13.81
N ARG A 37 3.34 20.52 -12.51
CA ARG A 37 3.45 21.86 -11.91
C ARG A 37 4.88 22.36 -11.80
N GLU A 38 5.85 21.62 -12.28
CA GLU A 38 7.29 21.93 -12.16
C GLU A 38 7.75 22.15 -10.70
N SER A 39 6.98 21.67 -9.73
CA SER A 39 7.30 21.74 -8.30
C SER A 39 8.20 20.60 -7.81
N LEU A 40 8.34 19.56 -8.62
CA LEU A 40 9.28 18.45 -8.48
C LEU A 40 10.01 18.27 -9.80
N ASN A 41 11.31 17.97 -9.72
CA ASN A 41 12.16 17.68 -10.87
C ASN A 41 12.94 16.39 -10.61
N LEU A 42 12.98 15.48 -11.59
CA LEU A 42 13.63 14.18 -11.47
C LEU A 42 15.02 14.11 -12.12
N GLU A 43 15.50 15.18 -12.76
CA GLU A 43 16.79 15.20 -13.49
C GLU A 43 18.03 14.82 -12.66
N LYS A 44 17.93 14.93 -11.34
CA LYS A 44 19.04 14.63 -10.41
C LYS A 44 18.76 13.40 -9.55
N VAL A 45 17.70 12.65 -9.85
CA VAL A 45 17.39 11.42 -9.13
C VAL A 45 18.43 10.36 -9.49
N ARG A 46 19.03 9.78 -8.46
CA ARG A 46 20.04 8.73 -8.59
C ARG A 46 19.53 7.35 -8.25
N TRP A 47 18.43 7.30 -7.54
CA TRP A 47 17.81 6.06 -7.12
C TRP A 47 16.30 6.23 -7.04
N LEU A 48 15.59 5.44 -7.83
CA LEU A 48 14.15 5.33 -7.81
C LEU A 48 13.76 3.97 -7.21
N VAL A 49 12.85 4.00 -6.25
CA VAL A 49 12.31 2.80 -5.63
C VAL A 49 10.82 2.74 -5.93
N ILE A 50 10.38 1.63 -6.48
CA ILE A 50 8.97 1.28 -6.70
C ILE A 50 8.63 0.18 -5.72
N ASP A 51 7.73 0.45 -4.79
CA ASP A 51 7.31 -0.50 -3.76
C ASP A 51 5.86 -0.91 -3.99
N GLU A 52 5.54 -2.18 -3.73
CA GLU A 52 4.23 -2.77 -3.98
C GLU A 52 3.74 -2.57 -5.44
N ALA A 53 4.60 -2.90 -6.42
CA ALA A 53 4.31 -2.69 -7.84
C ALA A 53 3.04 -3.40 -8.31
N ASP A 54 2.74 -4.59 -7.80
CA ASP A 54 1.50 -5.33 -8.09
C ASP A 54 0.26 -4.61 -7.56
N LEU A 55 0.34 -3.98 -6.38
CA LEU A 55 -0.74 -3.16 -5.87
C LEU A 55 -0.94 -1.89 -6.72
N MET A 56 0.15 -1.25 -7.16
CA MET A 56 0.06 -0.09 -8.06
C MET A 56 -0.61 -0.46 -9.39
N LEU A 57 -0.32 -1.65 -9.94
CA LEU A 57 -0.99 -2.19 -11.12
C LEU A 57 -2.49 -2.39 -10.87
N ASP A 58 -2.86 -3.05 -9.75
CA ASP A 58 -4.26 -3.31 -9.39
C ASP A 58 -5.06 -2.01 -9.16
N MET A 59 -4.40 -0.94 -8.74
CA MET A 59 -4.98 0.39 -8.60
C MET A 59 -5.01 1.21 -9.90
N GLY A 60 -4.45 0.69 -11.00
CA GLY A 60 -4.43 1.34 -12.31
C GLY A 60 -3.36 2.42 -12.49
N PHE A 61 -2.30 2.41 -11.67
CA PHE A 61 -1.22 3.43 -11.72
C PHE A 61 -0.05 3.06 -12.65
N ILE A 62 -0.18 1.99 -13.43
CA ILE A 62 0.95 1.52 -14.25
C ILE A 62 1.42 2.56 -15.28
N ASP A 63 0.49 3.33 -15.86
CA ASP A 63 0.81 4.35 -16.84
C ASP A 63 1.55 5.54 -16.24
N GLU A 64 1.18 5.95 -15.02
CA GLU A 64 1.90 6.98 -14.27
C GLU A 64 3.30 6.52 -13.90
N VAL A 65 3.45 5.26 -13.48
CA VAL A 65 4.75 4.66 -13.17
C VAL A 65 5.65 4.64 -14.41
N LYS A 66 5.15 4.21 -15.58
CA LYS A 66 5.87 4.26 -16.85
C LYS A 66 6.33 5.68 -17.21
N LYS A 67 5.46 6.67 -17.05
CA LYS A 67 5.81 8.07 -17.29
C LYS A 67 6.91 8.56 -16.34
N ILE A 68 6.83 8.22 -15.04
CA ILE A 68 7.86 8.58 -14.06
C ILE A 68 9.20 7.93 -14.45
N LEU A 69 9.20 6.65 -14.82
CA LEU A 69 10.39 5.92 -15.27
C LEU A 69 11.03 6.54 -16.51
N SER A 70 10.23 7.03 -17.46
CA SER A 70 10.73 7.72 -18.65
C SER A 70 11.35 9.10 -18.39
N MET A 71 11.09 9.69 -17.21
CA MET A 71 11.55 11.04 -16.83
C MET A 71 12.80 11.03 -15.93
N VAL A 72 13.20 9.90 -15.39
CA VAL A 72 14.43 9.79 -14.60
C VAL A 72 15.65 9.66 -15.51
N PRO A 73 16.85 10.08 -15.04
CA PRO A 73 18.10 9.91 -15.82
C PRO A 73 18.37 8.45 -16.17
N THR A 74 19.02 8.22 -17.30
CA THR A 74 19.39 6.87 -17.79
C THR A 74 20.37 6.13 -16.87
N ASP A 75 21.13 6.86 -16.06
CA ASP A 75 22.05 6.33 -15.05
C ASP A 75 21.38 6.18 -13.66
N CYS A 76 20.09 6.43 -13.56
CA CYS A 76 19.32 6.25 -12.33
C CYS A 76 19.24 4.75 -11.98
N ARG A 77 19.57 4.41 -10.74
CA ARG A 77 19.29 3.07 -10.22
C ARG A 77 17.80 2.90 -9.99
N ILE A 78 17.26 1.79 -10.44
CA ILE A 78 15.85 1.44 -10.21
C ILE A 78 15.81 0.18 -9.36
N SER A 79 14.99 0.21 -8.31
CA SER A 79 14.66 -0.95 -7.48
C SER A 79 13.15 -1.13 -7.46
N LEU A 80 12.70 -2.32 -7.80
CA LEU A 80 11.28 -2.67 -7.82
C LEU A 80 11.03 -3.79 -6.81
N PHE A 81 10.05 -3.56 -5.94
CA PHE A 81 9.57 -4.54 -4.97
C PHE A 81 8.12 -4.90 -5.29
N SER A 82 7.83 -6.19 -5.30
CA SER A 82 6.50 -6.71 -5.59
C SER A 82 6.31 -8.06 -4.92
N ALA A 83 5.13 -8.35 -4.40
CA ALA A 83 4.81 -9.67 -3.86
C ALA A 83 4.58 -10.69 -4.99
N THR A 84 4.10 -10.23 -6.15
CA THR A 84 3.83 -11.06 -7.33
C THR A 84 4.48 -10.47 -8.57
N LEU A 85 4.92 -11.33 -9.49
CA LEU A 85 5.47 -10.92 -10.79
C LEU A 85 4.41 -11.17 -11.87
N LYS A 86 3.44 -10.24 -11.98
CA LYS A 86 2.43 -10.28 -13.03
C LYS A 86 3.04 -9.95 -14.39
N PRO A 87 2.44 -10.41 -15.51
CA PRO A 87 2.96 -10.14 -16.86
C PRO A 87 3.20 -8.66 -17.14
N GLU A 88 2.31 -7.78 -16.69
CA GLU A 88 2.39 -6.33 -16.90
C GLU A 88 3.58 -5.70 -16.13
N ILE A 89 3.95 -6.29 -14.98
CA ILE A 89 5.15 -5.88 -14.24
C ILE A 89 6.40 -6.37 -14.97
N GLN A 90 6.36 -7.57 -15.54
CA GLN A 90 7.47 -8.09 -16.34
C GLN A 90 7.69 -7.20 -17.58
N GLU A 91 6.64 -6.79 -18.29
CA GLU A 91 6.72 -5.86 -19.40
C GLU A 91 7.36 -4.53 -19.00
N LEU A 92 6.96 -3.98 -17.84
CA LEU A 92 7.55 -2.75 -17.31
C LEU A 92 9.05 -2.92 -17.01
N VAL A 93 9.44 -4.06 -16.46
CA VAL A 93 10.84 -4.39 -16.20
C VAL A 93 11.62 -4.50 -17.48
N ASP A 94 11.14 -5.24 -18.48
CA ASP A 94 11.80 -5.45 -19.75
C ASP A 94 12.00 -4.13 -20.52
N GLU A 95 11.04 -3.21 -20.39
CA GLU A 95 11.07 -1.91 -21.05
C GLU A 95 12.04 -0.92 -20.38
N PHE A 96 12.07 -0.84 -19.05
CA PHE A 96 12.77 0.21 -18.31
C PHE A 96 14.00 -0.26 -17.52
N ILE A 97 14.12 -1.58 -17.24
CA ILE A 97 15.17 -2.15 -16.39
C ILE A 97 15.74 -3.43 -17.02
N PRO A 98 16.25 -3.39 -18.27
CA PRO A 98 16.61 -4.60 -19.02
C PRO A 98 17.72 -5.44 -18.36
N ASP A 99 18.61 -4.80 -17.59
CA ASP A 99 19.73 -5.46 -16.89
C ASP A 99 19.41 -5.77 -15.41
N MET A 100 18.13 -5.99 -15.07
CA MET A 100 17.71 -6.20 -13.71
C MET A 100 18.22 -7.54 -13.13
N THR A 101 18.74 -7.47 -11.90
CA THR A 101 18.96 -8.67 -11.09
C THR A 101 17.70 -9.01 -10.32
N ILE A 102 17.11 -10.18 -10.58
CA ILE A 102 15.93 -10.66 -9.86
C ILE A 102 16.36 -11.40 -8.61
N VAL A 103 15.92 -10.92 -7.46
CA VAL A 103 16.09 -11.60 -6.17
C VAL A 103 14.71 -12.08 -5.71
N MET A 104 14.48 -13.39 -5.79
CA MET A 104 13.23 -13.99 -5.32
C MET A 104 13.45 -14.60 -3.93
N GLN A 105 12.71 -14.11 -2.96
CA GLN A 105 12.61 -14.72 -1.66
C GLN A 105 11.35 -15.59 -1.64
N SER A 106 11.49 -16.87 -1.83
CA SER A 106 10.39 -17.81 -1.60
C SER A 106 10.05 -17.80 -0.12
N ALA A 107 8.78 -17.56 0.22
CA ALA A 107 8.32 -17.86 1.57
C ALA A 107 8.65 -19.32 1.84
N THR A 108 9.52 -19.60 2.82
CA THR A 108 9.77 -20.96 3.22
C THR A 108 8.46 -21.56 3.73
N ASN A 109 8.20 -22.83 3.43
CA ASN A 109 7.00 -23.53 3.92
C ASN A 109 6.82 -23.40 5.44
N GLU A 110 7.89 -23.13 6.19
CA GLU A 110 7.86 -22.86 7.63
C GLU A 110 7.18 -21.53 8.00
N GLN A 111 7.31 -20.46 7.18
CA GLN A 111 6.63 -19.19 7.45
C GLN A 111 5.13 -19.26 7.15
N VAL A 112 4.73 -20.02 6.15
CA VAL A 112 3.31 -20.28 5.83
C VAL A 112 2.68 -21.21 6.86
N ALA A 113 3.44 -22.19 7.38
CA ALA A 113 2.98 -23.12 8.41
C ALA A 113 2.73 -22.47 9.79
N ALA A 114 3.23 -21.25 10.01
CA ALA A 114 3.01 -20.50 11.25
C ALA A 114 1.63 -19.78 11.30
N ILE A 115 0.91 -19.71 10.19
CA ILE A 115 -0.43 -19.10 10.13
C ILE A 115 -1.49 -20.18 10.23
N THR A 116 -2.30 -20.11 11.29
CA THR A 116 -3.47 -20.99 11.44
C THR A 116 -4.70 -20.29 10.87
N GLU A 117 -5.24 -20.86 9.80
CA GLU A 117 -6.47 -20.37 9.18
C GLU A 117 -7.67 -21.15 9.71
N LYS A 118 -8.73 -20.42 10.09
CA LYS A 118 -10.01 -20.99 10.56
C LYS A 118 -11.16 -20.35 9.78
N LEU A 119 -12.06 -21.19 9.28
CA LEU A 119 -13.27 -20.74 8.58
C LEU A 119 -14.50 -21.04 9.44
N TYR A 120 -15.31 -20.04 9.69
CA TYR A 120 -16.55 -20.15 10.48
C TYR A 120 -17.76 -19.86 9.59
N PHE A 121 -18.71 -20.77 9.56
CA PHE A 121 -19.97 -20.60 8.84
C PHE A 121 -21.03 -20.11 9.80
N THR A 122 -21.72 -19.04 9.45
CA THR A 122 -22.81 -18.45 10.24
C THR A 122 -23.81 -17.78 9.32
N ASP A 123 -25.05 -17.62 9.76
CA ASP A 123 -26.05 -16.80 9.08
C ASP A 123 -25.87 -15.30 9.41
N GLN A 124 -26.61 -14.46 8.70
CA GLN A 124 -26.50 -12.99 8.87
C GLN A 124 -26.99 -12.52 10.24
N GLU A 125 -27.96 -13.20 10.83
CA GLU A 125 -28.56 -12.80 12.12
C GLU A 125 -27.60 -13.07 13.27
N ASN A 126 -26.92 -14.22 13.25
CA ASN A 126 -26.01 -14.67 14.30
C ASN A 126 -24.56 -14.25 14.09
N LYS A 127 -24.24 -13.65 12.95
CA LYS A 127 -22.86 -13.31 12.57
C LYS A 127 -22.09 -12.52 13.63
N TYR A 128 -22.75 -11.57 14.27
CA TYR A 128 -22.12 -10.76 15.32
C TYR A 128 -21.87 -11.56 16.60
N ASP A 129 -22.82 -12.37 17.01
CA ASP A 129 -22.69 -13.17 18.24
C ASP A 129 -21.65 -14.27 18.06
N THR A 130 -21.63 -14.95 16.91
CA THR A 130 -20.57 -15.89 16.52
C THR A 130 -19.19 -15.22 16.54
N PHE A 131 -19.09 -14.01 15.98
CA PHE A 131 -17.83 -13.25 16.00
C PHE A 131 -17.37 -12.93 17.44
N LEU A 132 -18.30 -12.53 18.33
CA LEU A 132 -17.97 -12.27 19.72
C LEU A 132 -17.50 -13.52 20.46
N GLU A 133 -18.16 -14.65 20.25
CA GLU A 133 -17.74 -15.93 20.81
C GLU A 133 -16.32 -16.31 20.38
N ILE A 134 -16.02 -16.16 19.09
CA ILE A 134 -14.67 -16.39 18.56
C ILE A 134 -13.66 -15.45 19.23
N LEU A 135 -13.97 -14.16 19.31
CA LEU A 135 -13.08 -13.17 19.90
C LEU A 135 -12.79 -13.46 21.37
N ILE A 136 -13.81 -13.89 22.13
CA ILE A 136 -13.68 -14.25 23.55
C ILE A 136 -12.87 -15.54 23.71
N ASN A 137 -13.16 -16.57 22.91
CA ASN A 137 -12.52 -17.87 23.02
C ASN A 137 -11.05 -17.84 22.59
N GLU A 138 -10.72 -17.11 21.51
CA GLU A 138 -9.34 -16.95 21.03
C GLU A 138 -8.54 -16.00 21.92
N ASN A 139 -9.19 -15.06 22.60
CA ASN A 139 -8.60 -14.07 23.51
C ASN A 139 -7.26 -13.51 23.01
N PRO A 140 -7.19 -12.94 21.80
CA PRO A 140 -5.95 -12.49 21.19
C PRO A 140 -5.37 -11.27 21.93
N GLN A 141 -4.04 -11.19 22.04
CA GLN A 141 -3.35 -10.01 22.57
C GLN A 141 -3.59 -8.76 21.70
N SER A 142 -3.70 -8.95 20.40
CA SER A 142 -4.07 -7.92 19.42
C SER A 142 -4.93 -8.54 18.33
N CYS A 143 -5.87 -7.75 17.81
CA CYS A 143 -6.80 -8.21 16.79
C CYS A 143 -7.04 -7.11 15.75
N MET A 144 -7.00 -7.47 14.46
CA MET A 144 -7.42 -6.62 13.37
C MET A 144 -8.63 -7.24 12.68
N ILE A 145 -9.70 -6.46 12.48
CA ILE A 145 -10.96 -6.93 11.93
C ILE A 145 -11.25 -6.17 10.64
N PHE A 146 -11.34 -6.89 9.54
CA PHE A 146 -11.73 -6.32 8.25
C PHE A 146 -13.23 -6.49 8.02
N CYS A 147 -13.91 -5.39 7.67
CA CYS A 147 -15.32 -5.37 7.31
C CYS A 147 -15.49 -5.04 5.83
N GLY A 148 -16.50 -5.61 5.18
CA GLY A 148 -16.74 -5.39 3.74
C GLY A 148 -17.19 -3.97 3.38
N THR A 149 -17.72 -3.18 4.34
CA THR A 149 -18.18 -1.81 4.11
C THR A 149 -17.85 -0.90 5.28
N ARG A 150 -17.78 0.42 5.02
CA ARG A 150 -17.64 1.47 6.06
C ARG A 150 -18.77 1.42 7.08
N GLU A 151 -19.99 1.18 6.61
CA GLU A 151 -21.17 1.08 7.46
C GLU A 151 -21.04 -0.10 8.43
N MET A 152 -20.65 -1.28 7.95
CA MET A 152 -20.40 -2.44 8.80
C MET A 152 -19.29 -2.17 9.83
N THR A 153 -18.25 -1.46 9.45
CA THR A 153 -17.18 -1.05 10.37
C THR A 153 -17.72 -0.16 11.49
N ASN A 154 -18.53 0.84 11.15
CA ASN A 154 -19.19 1.71 12.13
C ASN A 154 -20.09 0.93 13.08
N VAL A 155 -20.95 0.06 12.55
CA VAL A 155 -21.87 -0.77 13.34
C VAL A 155 -21.10 -1.69 14.29
N LEU A 156 -20.08 -2.38 13.80
CA LEU A 156 -19.26 -3.27 14.61
C LEU A 156 -18.54 -2.49 15.72
N PHE A 157 -17.91 -1.35 15.40
CA PHE A 157 -17.27 -0.49 16.36
C PHE A 157 -18.20 -0.10 17.51
N GLN A 158 -19.42 0.36 17.18
CA GLN A 158 -20.42 0.73 18.20
C GLN A 158 -20.84 -0.45 19.07
N LYS A 159 -21.05 -1.64 18.48
CA LYS A 159 -21.39 -2.85 19.21
C LYS A 159 -20.29 -3.29 20.17
N LEU A 160 -19.02 -3.25 19.75
CA LEU A 160 -17.87 -3.58 20.60
C LEU A 160 -17.72 -2.60 21.76
N ARG A 161 -17.86 -1.30 21.50
CA ARG A 161 -17.80 -0.25 22.54
C ARG A 161 -18.89 -0.44 23.60
N ARG A 162 -20.11 -0.78 23.20
CA ARG A 162 -21.21 -1.09 24.15
C ARG A 162 -20.89 -2.29 25.05
N ARG A 163 -20.11 -3.25 24.57
CA ARG A 163 -19.60 -4.40 25.34
C ARG A 163 -18.34 -4.08 26.13
N ARG A 164 -17.90 -2.80 26.17
CA ARG A 164 -16.68 -2.33 26.83
C ARG A 164 -15.39 -2.94 26.27
N ILE A 165 -15.40 -3.40 25.01
CA ILE A 165 -14.22 -3.84 24.31
C ILE A 165 -13.55 -2.59 23.75
N PHE A 166 -12.29 -2.37 24.17
CA PHE A 166 -11.51 -1.21 23.70
C PHE A 166 -11.00 -1.47 22.29
N CYS A 167 -11.41 -0.63 21.35
CA CYS A 167 -11.04 -0.75 19.94
C CYS A 167 -10.96 0.61 19.27
N GLY A 168 -10.14 0.72 18.23
CA GLY A 168 -10.10 1.82 17.27
C GLY A 168 -10.84 1.46 15.98
N MET A 169 -11.15 2.47 15.16
CA MET A 169 -11.80 2.29 13.87
C MET A 169 -11.03 3.09 12.82
N LEU A 170 -10.79 2.46 11.66
CA LEU A 170 -10.12 3.06 10.51
C LEU A 170 -10.95 2.80 9.25
N HIS A 171 -11.29 3.86 8.53
CA HIS A 171 -11.84 3.80 7.18
C HIS A 171 -11.61 5.14 6.46
N GLY A 172 -11.66 5.13 5.12
CA GLY A 172 -11.48 6.33 4.29
C GLY A 172 -12.72 7.21 4.22
#